data_5bfd90d3d0e60176c176ab9cab024f4e
#
_entry.id   5bfd90d3d0e60176c176ab9cab024f4e
#
_cell.length_a   1.000
_cell.length_b   1.000
_cell.length_c   1.000
_cell.angle_alpha   90.00
_cell.angle_beta   90.00
_cell.angle_gamma   90.00
#
_symmetry.space_group_name_H-M   'P 1'
#
loop_
_entity.id
_entity.type
_entity.pdbx_description
1 polymer ?
#
loop_
_entity_poly.entity_id
_entity_poly.type
_entity_poly.pdbx_seq_one_letter_code
_entity_poly.pdbx_strand_id
1 'polypeptide(L)'
;MVSKDNAEHYNWGDNCDGWYLVKRQDMSIIHERMPSGTAEKRHYHHQSRQFFFVLTGTLTMELNGVIHTLSAQTGLEIPPGEPHQASNRSDSDVEFMVISHPTTRGDRIDLS
;
A
#
# COMPACT_ATOMS: atom_id res chain seq x y z
N MET A 1 10.36 11.50 -16.84
CA MET A 1 9.78 11.77 -15.51
C MET A 1 8.43 11.08 -15.39
N VAL A 2 8.12 10.57 -14.22
CA VAL A 2 6.86 9.88 -13.96
C VAL A 2 6.14 10.48 -12.76
N SER A 3 4.80 10.57 -12.85
CA SER A 3 3.92 10.94 -11.76
C SER A 3 2.59 10.25 -12.00
N LYS A 4 1.64 10.40 -11.09
CA LYS A 4 0.30 9.83 -11.31
C LYS A 4 -0.41 10.45 -12.52
N ASP A 5 0.08 11.59 -13.05
CA ASP A 5 -0.52 12.21 -14.24
C ASP A 5 -0.22 11.44 -15.52
N ASN A 6 0.87 10.66 -15.56
CA ASN A 6 1.28 9.91 -16.75
C ASN A 6 1.66 8.45 -16.48
N ALA A 7 1.53 7.97 -15.25
CA ALA A 7 1.84 6.60 -14.90
C ALA A 7 0.72 5.64 -15.30
N GLU A 8 1.07 4.36 -15.47
CA GLU A 8 0.07 3.31 -15.65
C GLU A 8 -0.86 3.26 -14.44
N HIS A 9 -2.16 3.40 -14.66
CA HIS A 9 -3.18 3.47 -13.61
C HIS A 9 -4.01 2.20 -13.57
N TYR A 10 -4.43 1.80 -12.38
CA TYR A 10 -5.39 0.72 -12.17
C TYR A 10 -6.29 1.03 -10.98
N ASN A 11 -7.48 0.45 -10.99
CA ASN A 11 -8.37 0.50 -9.83
C ASN A 11 -8.27 -0.82 -9.07
N TRP A 12 -8.45 -0.76 -7.77
CA TRP A 12 -8.46 -1.93 -6.91
C TRP A 12 -9.41 -1.71 -5.74
N GLY A 13 -9.75 -2.80 -5.07
CA GLY A 13 -10.62 -2.73 -3.90
C GLY A 13 -11.93 -1.98 -4.19
N ASP A 14 -12.38 -1.22 -3.22
CA ASP A 14 -13.62 -0.44 -3.31
C ASP A 14 -13.30 0.98 -3.76
N ASN A 15 -13.14 1.13 -5.07
CA ASN A 15 -12.88 2.43 -5.71
C ASN A 15 -11.54 3.06 -5.31
N CYS A 16 -10.54 2.22 -5.01
CA CYS A 16 -9.19 2.66 -4.74
C CYS A 16 -8.40 2.78 -6.05
N ASP A 17 -7.34 3.59 -6.04
CA ASP A 17 -6.49 3.82 -7.20
C ASP A 17 -5.06 3.39 -6.93
N GLY A 18 -4.37 2.96 -7.98
CA GLY A 18 -2.93 2.76 -7.99
C GLY A 18 -2.30 3.28 -9.27
N TRP A 19 -1.11 3.84 -9.15
CA TRP A 19 -0.30 4.33 -10.27
C TRP A 19 1.10 3.77 -10.14
N TYR A 20 1.55 3.00 -11.14
CA TYR A 20 2.89 2.44 -11.15
C TYR A 20 3.91 3.52 -11.49
N LEU A 21 4.71 3.93 -10.50
CA LEU A 21 5.82 4.87 -10.75
C LEU A 21 7.07 4.10 -11.20
N VAL A 22 7.32 2.92 -10.64
CA VAL A 22 8.35 1.97 -11.07
C VAL A 22 7.72 0.59 -11.10
N LYS A 23 7.87 -0.13 -12.22
CA LYS A 23 7.26 -1.45 -12.39
C LYS A 23 8.32 -2.42 -12.92
N ARG A 24 9.09 -3.02 -12.01
CA ARG A 24 10.16 -3.99 -12.30
C ARG A 24 9.93 -5.24 -11.48
N GLN A 25 10.62 -6.34 -11.83
CA GLN A 25 10.52 -7.57 -11.05
C GLN A 25 11.23 -7.47 -9.71
N ASP A 26 12.37 -6.78 -9.67
CA ASP A 26 13.14 -6.61 -8.44
C ASP A 26 12.61 -5.48 -7.56
N MET A 27 11.80 -4.57 -8.10
CA MET A 27 11.24 -3.46 -7.33
C MET A 27 10.01 -2.91 -8.01
N SER A 28 8.98 -2.57 -7.22
CA SER A 28 7.88 -1.73 -7.67
C SER A 28 7.69 -0.56 -6.72
N ILE A 29 7.29 0.58 -7.26
CA ILE A 29 6.91 1.76 -6.50
C ILE A 29 5.56 2.20 -7.03
N ILE A 30 4.57 2.20 -6.16
CA ILE A 30 3.18 2.50 -6.51
C ILE A 30 2.71 3.67 -5.66
N HIS A 31 2.12 4.68 -6.32
CA HIS A 31 1.37 5.71 -5.64
C HIS A 31 -0.06 5.21 -5.53
N GLU A 32 -0.63 5.17 -4.33
CA GLU A 32 -1.97 4.65 -4.10
C GLU A 32 -2.86 5.69 -3.44
N ARG A 33 -4.16 5.59 -3.70
CA ARG A 33 -5.19 6.39 -3.07
C ARG A 33 -6.28 5.46 -2.55
N MET A 34 -6.66 5.66 -1.29
CA MET A 34 -7.79 4.96 -0.67
C MET A 34 -8.83 5.98 -0.21
N PRO A 35 -10.07 5.91 -0.73
CA PRO A 35 -11.15 6.74 -0.20
C PRO A 35 -11.46 6.42 1.27
N SER A 36 -12.12 7.35 1.94
CA SER A 36 -12.59 7.15 3.31
C SER A 36 -13.39 5.85 3.44
N GLY A 37 -13.14 5.09 4.49
CA GLY A 37 -13.90 3.89 4.82
C GLY A 37 -13.50 2.63 4.05
N THR A 38 -12.43 2.68 3.24
CA THR A 38 -11.99 1.51 2.47
C THR A 38 -10.90 0.74 3.19
N ALA A 39 -10.77 -0.54 2.83
CA ALA A 39 -9.73 -1.42 3.36
C ALA A 39 -9.36 -2.45 2.30
N GLU A 40 -8.10 -2.86 2.30
CA GLU A 40 -7.68 -4.01 1.50
C GLU A 40 -7.97 -5.31 2.27
N LYS A 41 -7.84 -6.46 1.60
CA LYS A 41 -7.87 -7.75 2.29
C LYS A 41 -6.59 -7.93 3.09
N ARG A 42 -6.71 -8.50 4.28
CA ARG A 42 -5.55 -8.86 5.09
C ARG A 42 -4.76 -9.94 4.35
N HIS A 43 -3.44 -9.75 4.23
CA HIS A 43 -2.58 -10.63 3.43
C HIS A 43 -1.14 -10.56 3.89
N TYR A 44 -0.30 -11.42 3.31
CA TYR A 44 1.15 -11.33 3.47
C TYR A 44 1.85 -11.68 2.16
N HIS A 45 3.14 -11.36 2.08
CA HIS A 45 4.00 -11.69 0.94
C HIS A 45 5.13 -12.59 1.42
N HIS A 46 5.49 -13.61 0.65
CA HIS A 46 6.55 -14.53 1.04
C HIS A 46 7.92 -13.89 0.97
N GLN A 47 8.20 -13.17 -0.10
CA GLN A 47 9.53 -12.67 -0.40
C GLN A 47 9.62 -11.15 -0.34
N SER A 48 8.55 -10.45 -0.72
CA SER A 48 8.59 -9.00 -0.84
C SER A 48 8.64 -8.33 0.53
N ARG A 49 9.60 -7.42 0.67
CA ARG A 49 9.66 -6.44 1.75
C ARG A 49 9.01 -5.17 1.24
N GLN A 50 8.17 -4.56 2.05
CA GLN A 50 7.47 -3.34 1.65
C GLN A 50 7.78 -2.19 2.59
N PHE A 51 7.71 -0.98 2.05
CA PHE A 51 7.75 0.25 2.83
C PHE A 51 6.58 1.13 2.38
N PHE A 52 5.71 1.47 3.31
CA PHE A 52 4.59 2.37 3.09
C PHE A 52 4.94 3.76 3.61
N PHE A 53 4.72 4.79 2.80
CA PHE A 53 5.01 6.16 3.19
C PHE A 53 3.82 7.05 2.84
N VAL A 54 3.19 7.67 3.85
CA VAL A 54 1.98 8.48 3.64
C VAL A 54 2.36 9.86 3.13
N LEU A 55 1.73 10.26 2.03
CA LEU A 55 1.92 11.58 1.43
C LEU A 55 0.92 12.58 2.01
N THR A 56 -0.37 12.25 1.98
CA THR A 56 -1.44 13.09 2.51
C THR A 56 -2.49 12.20 3.18
N GLY A 57 -3.16 12.73 4.18
CA GLY A 57 -4.19 11.99 4.91
C GLY A 57 -3.60 11.11 6.01
N THR A 58 -4.38 10.12 6.43
CA THR A 58 -4.00 9.21 7.52
C THR A 58 -4.30 7.78 7.11
N LEU A 59 -3.29 6.92 7.17
CA LEU A 59 -3.41 5.48 6.84
C LEU A 59 -3.37 4.68 8.14
N THR A 60 -4.30 3.75 8.29
CA THR A 60 -4.26 2.77 9.38
C THR A 60 -3.63 1.49 8.85
N MET A 61 -2.56 1.03 9.47
CA MET A 61 -1.89 -0.21 9.11
C MET A 61 -1.93 -1.17 10.28
N GLU A 62 -2.61 -2.30 10.11
CA GLU A 62 -2.51 -3.40 11.05
C GLU A 62 -1.35 -4.29 10.62
N LEU A 63 -0.43 -4.54 11.52
CA LEU A 63 0.74 -5.41 11.29
C LEU A 63 0.83 -6.41 12.42
N ASN A 64 0.63 -7.69 12.11
CA ASN A 64 0.67 -8.78 13.11
C ASN A 64 -0.25 -8.50 14.32
N GLY A 65 -1.43 -7.91 14.09
CA GLY A 65 -2.39 -7.60 15.15
C GLY A 65 -2.14 -6.27 15.86
N VAL A 66 -1.09 -5.52 15.50
CA VAL A 66 -0.80 -4.21 16.10
C VAL A 66 -1.24 -3.12 15.14
N ILE A 67 -2.03 -2.18 15.65
CA ILE A 67 -2.55 -1.06 14.86
C ILE A 67 -1.55 0.11 14.88
N HIS A 68 -1.15 0.54 13.69
CA HIS A 68 -0.32 1.73 13.51
C HIS A 68 -1.12 2.78 12.77
N THR A 69 -1.21 3.98 13.32
CA THR A 69 -1.86 5.12 12.67
C THR A 69 -0.79 6.02 12.08
N LEU A 70 -0.70 6.02 10.75
CA LEU A 70 0.35 6.73 10.03
C LEU A 70 -0.19 8.07 9.53
N SER A 71 0.33 9.14 10.09
CA SER A 71 0.02 10.50 9.62
C SER A 71 0.85 10.84 8.38
N ALA A 72 0.53 11.98 7.75
CA ALA A 72 1.27 12.45 6.58
C ALA A 72 2.77 12.56 6.88
N GLN A 73 3.60 12.16 5.91
CA GLN A 73 5.06 12.22 5.98
C GLN A 73 5.65 11.24 7.02
N THR A 74 4.92 10.15 7.32
CA THR A 74 5.45 9.05 8.13
C THR A 74 5.31 7.74 7.37
N GLY A 75 6.09 6.73 7.74
CA GLY A 75 6.10 5.45 7.06
C GLY A 75 6.27 4.28 8.00
N LEU A 76 6.07 3.07 7.43
CA LEU A 76 6.19 1.81 8.17
C LEU A 76 6.73 0.75 7.23
N GLU A 77 7.71 -0.01 7.70
CA GLU A 77 8.26 -1.15 6.98
C GLU A 77 7.48 -2.42 7.33
N ILE A 78 7.19 -3.23 6.29
CA ILE A 78 6.53 -4.53 6.44
C ILE A 78 7.54 -5.60 6.02
N PRO A 79 8.09 -6.37 6.95
CA PRO A 79 9.00 -7.48 6.60
C PRO A 79 8.28 -8.59 5.82
N PRO A 80 9.02 -9.40 5.05
CA PRO A 80 8.44 -10.56 4.38
C PRO A 80 7.76 -11.51 5.37
N GLY A 81 6.66 -12.13 4.94
CA GLY A 81 5.95 -13.14 5.71
C GLY A 81 5.01 -12.60 6.78
N GLU A 82 4.97 -11.30 7.02
CA GLU A 82 4.17 -10.75 8.10
C GLU A 82 2.79 -10.31 7.61
N PRO A 83 1.70 -10.88 8.18
CA PRO A 83 0.34 -10.47 7.82
C PRO A 83 0.06 -9.02 8.17
N HIS A 84 -0.61 -8.33 7.25
CA HIS A 84 -0.94 -6.92 7.42
C HIS A 84 -2.18 -6.54 6.64
N GLN A 85 -2.75 -5.39 6.98
CA GLN A 85 -3.92 -4.83 6.31
C GLN A 85 -3.88 -3.32 6.39
N ALA A 86 -3.92 -2.67 5.22
CA ALA A 86 -4.08 -1.23 5.14
C ALA A 86 -5.56 -0.88 5.11
N SER A 87 -5.93 0.20 5.79
CA SER A 87 -7.30 0.72 5.78
C SER A 87 -7.29 2.23 5.94
N ASN A 88 -8.36 2.87 5.46
CA ASN A 88 -8.57 4.30 5.67
C ASN A 88 -9.77 4.48 6.61
N ARG A 89 -9.51 4.69 7.88
CA ARG A 89 -10.52 4.90 8.92
C ARG A 89 -10.83 6.38 9.15
N SER A 90 -10.25 7.25 8.34
CA SER A 90 -10.48 8.70 8.43
C SER A 90 -11.68 9.10 7.59
N ASP A 91 -12.01 10.39 7.61
CA ASP A 91 -13.15 10.94 6.86
C ASP A 91 -12.74 11.59 5.53
N SER A 92 -11.49 11.40 5.10
CA SER A 92 -10.98 11.95 3.84
C SER A 92 -10.08 10.93 3.16
N ASP A 93 -9.73 11.18 1.89
CA ASP A 93 -8.81 10.32 1.14
C ASP A 93 -7.44 10.25 1.81
N VAL A 94 -6.78 9.11 1.68
CA VAL A 94 -5.37 8.97 1.99
C VAL A 94 -4.61 8.65 0.71
N GLU A 95 -3.46 9.30 0.51
CA GLU A 95 -2.53 8.97 -0.58
C GLU A 95 -1.18 8.60 0.02
N PHE A 96 -0.60 7.54 -0.50
CA PHE A 96 0.65 7.01 0.03
C PHE A 96 1.43 6.31 -1.06
N MET A 97 2.71 6.08 -0.80
CA MET A 97 3.57 5.28 -1.68
C MET A 97 3.84 3.93 -1.07
N VAL A 98 3.87 2.91 -1.92
CA VAL A 98 4.26 1.55 -1.54
C VAL A 98 5.48 1.16 -2.36
N ILE A 99 6.58 0.91 -1.67
CA ILE A 99 7.81 0.42 -2.28
C ILE A 99 7.93 -1.05 -1.92
N SER A 100 8.04 -1.91 -2.93
CA SER A 100 8.12 -3.37 -2.75
C SER A 100 9.39 -3.91 -3.40
N HIS A 101 10.14 -4.74 -2.67
CA HIS A 101 11.40 -5.32 -3.13
C HIS A 101 11.48 -6.78 -2.68
N PRO A 102 11.42 -7.75 -3.61
CA PRO A 102 11.00 -7.65 -5.00
C PRO A 102 9.52 -7.28 -5.14
N THR A 103 9.04 -7.17 -6.37
CA THR A 103 7.63 -6.85 -6.62
C THR A 103 6.70 -7.86 -5.94
N THR A 104 5.50 -7.39 -5.57
CA THR A 104 4.48 -8.26 -4.97
C THR A 104 3.68 -9.07 -5.98
N ARG A 105 3.85 -8.80 -7.28
CA ARG A 105 3.11 -9.52 -8.32
C ARG A 105 3.47 -11.00 -8.28
N GLY A 106 2.45 -11.87 -8.11
CA GLY A 106 2.64 -13.31 -7.95
C GLY A 106 3.13 -13.73 -6.57
N ASP A 107 3.22 -12.82 -5.61
CA ASP A 107 3.72 -13.08 -4.27
C ASP A 107 2.77 -12.50 -3.22
N ARG A 108 1.50 -12.91 -3.28
CA ARG A 108 0.49 -12.44 -2.32
C ARG A 108 -0.38 -13.60 -1.88
N ILE A 109 -0.51 -13.77 -0.57
CA ILE A 109 -1.39 -14.75 0.05
C ILE A 109 -2.46 -13.99 0.82
N ASP A 110 -3.70 -14.04 0.33
CA ASP A 110 -4.83 -13.40 1.02
C ASP A 110 -5.26 -14.26 2.20
N LEU A 111 -5.58 -13.60 3.29
CA LEU A 111 -6.11 -14.23 4.51
C LEU A 111 -7.59 -13.87 4.64
N SER A 112 -8.38 -14.85 5.01
CA SER A 112 -9.82 -14.65 5.19
C SER A 112 -10.14 -14.05 6.55
#